data_f6218934281591553ba176ef21919c70
#
_entry.id   f6218934281591553ba176ef21919c70
#
_cell.length_a   1.000
_cell.length_b   1.000
_cell.length_c   1.000
_cell.angle_alpha   90.00
_cell.angle_beta   90.00
_cell.angle_gamma   90.00
#
_symmetry.space_group_name_H-M   'P 1'
#
loop_
_entity.id
_entity.type
_entity.pdbx_description
1 polymer ?
#
loop_
_entity_poly.entity_id
_entity_poly.type
_entity_poly.pdbx_seq_one_letter_code
_entity_poly.pdbx_strand_id
1 'polypeptide(L)'
;MRQMIPVLLLLTLLLPAAAAAQPPVTRAQFVAALWACAGGVPYDANGPFSDVERDSPGATAIAWAYDLGVVQGTGGACFTPDRPVTREEAAMFLRRYAAHLGRDTFLPGGAAACNDFEDISPWADDSLYWATAVGLLEWSE
;
A
#
# COMPACT_ATOMS: atom_id res chain seq x y z
N MET A 1 2.63 -52.58 21.32
CA MET A 1 3.66 -51.49 21.29
C MET A 1 3.38 -50.64 20.03
N ARG A 2 2.67 -49.58 20.22
CA ARG A 2 2.37 -48.64 19.15
C ARG A 2 3.57 -47.70 19.01
N GLN A 3 4.14 -47.71 17.82
CA GLN A 3 5.28 -46.90 17.46
C GLN A 3 4.91 -45.41 17.55
N MET A 4 5.35 -44.75 18.59
CA MET A 4 5.40 -43.30 18.71
C MET A 4 6.73 -42.79 18.12
N ILE A 5 6.83 -42.74 16.82
CA ILE A 5 7.94 -42.14 16.06
C ILE A 5 7.34 -41.65 14.75
N PRO A 6 7.61 -40.50 14.24
CA PRO A 6 8.40 -39.35 14.69
C PRO A 6 7.71 -38.01 14.36
N VAL A 7 6.87 -37.53 15.23
CA VAL A 7 6.36 -36.17 15.09
C VAL A 7 7.43 -35.13 15.40
N LEU A 8 8.46 -35.55 16.13
CA LEU A 8 9.56 -34.67 16.55
C LEU A 8 10.61 -34.42 15.47
N LEU A 9 10.68 -35.26 14.43
CA LEU A 9 11.65 -35.10 13.35
C LEU A 9 11.15 -34.18 12.23
N LEU A 10 9.83 -33.93 12.18
CA LEU A 10 9.24 -33.02 11.19
C LEU A 10 9.23 -31.56 11.63
N LEU A 11 9.47 -31.32 12.92
CA LEU A 11 9.47 -29.97 13.49
C LEU A 11 10.81 -29.25 13.34
N THR A 12 11.87 -29.98 13.03
CA THR A 12 13.21 -29.39 12.82
C THR A 12 13.47 -28.95 11.38
N LEU A 13 12.57 -29.25 10.45
CA LEU A 13 12.67 -28.78 9.05
C LEU A 13 11.86 -27.50 8.78
N LEU A 14 11.23 -26.95 9.83
CA LEU A 14 10.53 -25.65 9.79
C LEU A 14 11.31 -24.57 10.56
N LEU A 15 12.64 -24.66 10.54
CA LEU A 15 13.43 -23.45 10.76
C LEU A 15 13.17 -22.56 9.55
N PRO A 16 12.61 -21.34 9.73
CA PRO A 16 12.52 -20.43 8.62
C PRO A 16 13.94 -20.22 8.10
N ALA A 17 14.18 -20.60 6.87
CA ALA A 17 15.31 -20.05 6.13
C ALA A 17 15.28 -18.55 6.41
N ALA A 18 16.40 -18.00 6.85
CA ALA A 18 16.52 -16.58 7.22
C ALA A 18 15.63 -15.77 6.30
N ALA A 19 14.62 -15.09 6.87
CA ALA A 19 13.61 -14.41 6.09
C ALA A 19 14.37 -13.45 5.18
N ALA A 20 14.53 -13.83 3.92
CA ALA A 20 15.09 -12.95 2.93
C ALA A 20 14.23 -11.69 2.97
N ALA A 21 14.83 -10.54 3.22
CA ALA A 21 14.10 -9.29 3.30
C ALA A 21 13.21 -9.20 2.06
N GLN A 22 11.90 -9.14 2.27
CA GLN A 22 10.96 -9.02 1.15
C GLN A 22 11.30 -7.75 0.39
N PRO A 23 11.34 -7.80 -0.96
CA PRO A 23 11.58 -6.59 -1.73
C PRO A 23 10.48 -5.56 -1.39
N PRO A 24 10.81 -4.28 -1.31
CA PRO A 24 9.83 -3.25 -1.02
C PRO A 24 8.71 -3.26 -2.06
N VAL A 25 7.48 -3.06 -1.59
CA VAL A 25 6.30 -3.00 -2.47
C VAL A 25 6.40 -1.77 -3.37
N THR A 26 6.22 -1.96 -4.67
CA THR A 26 6.23 -0.84 -5.63
C THR A 26 4.91 -0.08 -5.61
N ARG A 27 4.92 1.14 -6.16
CA ARG A 27 3.69 1.94 -6.33
C ARG A 27 2.63 1.20 -7.15
N ALA A 28 3.03 0.55 -8.25
CA ALA A 28 2.11 -0.24 -9.07
C ALA A 28 1.53 -1.43 -8.31
N GLN A 29 2.36 -2.16 -7.56
CA GLN A 29 1.92 -3.30 -6.75
C GLN A 29 0.93 -2.88 -5.65
N PHE A 30 1.19 -1.75 -4.99
CA PHE A 30 0.29 -1.24 -3.96
C PHE A 30 -1.08 -0.89 -4.54
N VAL A 31 -1.11 -0.18 -5.66
CA VAL A 31 -2.36 0.21 -6.32
C VAL A 31 -3.09 -1.01 -6.89
N ALA A 32 -2.36 -2.00 -7.43
CA ALA A 32 -2.96 -3.25 -7.90
C ALA A 32 -3.62 -4.04 -6.75
N ALA A 33 -3.00 -4.07 -5.56
CA ALA A 33 -3.58 -4.68 -4.38
C ALA A 33 -4.85 -3.94 -3.93
N LEU A 34 -4.83 -2.61 -3.96
CA LEU A 34 -6.00 -1.79 -3.63
C LEU A 34 -7.16 -2.04 -4.61
N TRP A 35 -6.88 -2.08 -5.90
CA TRP A 35 -7.86 -2.42 -6.95
C TRP A 35 -8.44 -3.83 -6.77
N ALA A 36 -7.60 -4.82 -6.45
CA ALA A 36 -8.04 -6.18 -6.15
C ALA A 36 -8.96 -6.23 -4.92
N CYS A 37 -8.64 -5.50 -3.86
CA CYS A 37 -9.50 -5.36 -2.67
C CYS A 37 -10.84 -4.68 -3.00
N ALA A 38 -10.87 -3.80 -4.00
CA ALA A 38 -12.08 -3.17 -4.50
C ALA A 38 -12.94 -4.08 -5.41
N GLY A 39 -12.53 -5.33 -5.60
CA GLY A 39 -13.23 -6.32 -6.41
C GLY A 39 -12.64 -6.56 -7.79
N GLY A 40 -11.54 -5.89 -8.15
CA GLY A 40 -10.83 -6.11 -9.40
C GLY A 40 -11.68 -5.85 -10.65
N VAL A 41 -12.59 -4.87 -10.58
CA VAL A 41 -13.51 -4.58 -11.69
C VAL A 41 -12.76 -4.26 -13.00
N PRO A 42 -13.21 -4.79 -14.14
CA PRO A 42 -12.61 -4.46 -15.41
C PRO A 42 -12.59 -2.95 -15.65
N TYR A 43 -11.45 -2.43 -16.11
CA TYR A 43 -11.25 -1.01 -16.36
C TYR A 43 -10.37 -0.80 -17.59
N ASP A 44 -10.53 0.32 -18.29
CA ASP A 44 -9.66 0.63 -19.42
C ASP A 44 -8.29 1.09 -18.91
N ALA A 45 -7.23 0.44 -19.39
CA ALA A 45 -5.86 0.74 -18.98
C ALA A 45 -5.27 2.02 -19.59
N ASN A 46 -6.09 2.88 -20.21
CA ASN A 46 -5.67 4.17 -20.74
C ASN A 46 -5.55 5.23 -19.65
N GLY A 47 -4.44 5.20 -18.91
CA GLY A 47 -4.11 6.27 -17.97
C GLY A 47 -3.32 7.41 -18.63
N PRO A 48 -3.16 8.56 -17.94
CA PRO A 48 -2.46 9.73 -18.45
C PRO A 48 -0.93 9.63 -18.35
N PHE A 49 -0.40 8.52 -17.85
CA PHE A 49 1.01 8.40 -17.52
C PHE A 49 1.82 7.80 -18.67
N SER A 50 2.84 8.52 -19.11
CA SER A 50 3.70 8.13 -20.24
C SER A 50 4.63 6.96 -19.93
N ASP A 51 4.87 6.68 -18.66
CA ASP A 51 5.72 5.59 -18.17
C ASP A 51 4.92 4.35 -17.73
N VAL A 52 3.65 4.30 -18.02
CA VAL A 52 2.78 3.15 -17.78
C VAL A 52 2.28 2.61 -19.11
N GLU A 53 2.92 1.56 -19.59
CA GLU A 53 2.47 0.90 -20.82
C GLU A 53 1.13 0.20 -20.59
N ARG A 54 0.26 0.26 -21.59
CA ARG A 54 -1.11 -0.27 -21.51
C ARG A 54 -1.19 -1.74 -21.09
N ASP A 55 -0.23 -2.54 -21.54
CA ASP A 55 -0.16 -3.98 -21.27
C ASP A 55 0.72 -4.32 -20.05
N SER A 56 1.23 -3.30 -19.36
CA SER A 56 2.07 -3.52 -18.19
C SER A 56 1.26 -3.99 -16.98
N PRO A 57 1.88 -4.80 -16.10
CA PRO A 57 1.25 -5.17 -14.84
C PRO A 57 0.85 -3.93 -14.02
N GLY A 58 -0.40 -3.88 -13.60
CA GLY A 58 -0.92 -2.75 -12.82
C GLY A 58 -1.47 -1.58 -13.64
N ALA A 59 -1.32 -1.54 -14.97
CA ALA A 59 -1.82 -0.45 -15.80
C ALA A 59 -3.33 -0.18 -15.59
N THR A 60 -4.13 -1.24 -15.58
CA THR A 60 -5.58 -1.16 -15.31
C THR A 60 -5.87 -0.57 -13.92
N ALA A 61 -5.16 -1.04 -12.90
CA ALA A 61 -5.33 -0.57 -11.54
C ALA A 61 -4.91 0.90 -11.38
N ILE A 62 -3.84 1.30 -12.04
CA ILE A 62 -3.33 2.69 -12.03
C ILE A 62 -4.34 3.63 -12.70
N ALA A 63 -4.87 3.26 -13.88
CA ALA A 63 -5.88 4.04 -14.57
C ALA A 63 -7.15 4.19 -13.72
N TRP A 64 -7.63 3.09 -13.16
CA TRP A 64 -8.78 3.07 -12.25
C TRP A 64 -8.56 4.00 -11.03
N ALA A 65 -7.43 3.87 -10.36
CA ALA A 65 -7.14 4.66 -9.16
C ALA A 65 -6.95 6.16 -9.47
N TYR A 66 -6.40 6.47 -10.64
CA TYR A 66 -6.26 7.85 -11.10
C TYR A 66 -7.62 8.50 -11.36
N ASP A 67 -8.51 7.83 -12.10
CA ASP A 67 -9.84 8.36 -12.41
C ASP A 67 -10.73 8.51 -11.16
N LEU A 68 -10.52 7.69 -10.14
CA LEU A 68 -11.15 7.85 -8.82
C LEU A 68 -10.53 8.98 -7.97
N GLY A 69 -9.43 9.59 -8.42
CA GLY A 69 -8.71 10.60 -7.65
C GLY A 69 -7.92 10.05 -6.47
N VAL A 70 -7.72 8.72 -6.40
CA VAL A 70 -6.97 8.04 -5.33
C VAL A 70 -5.48 8.26 -5.47
N VAL A 71 -4.96 8.17 -6.70
CA VAL A 71 -3.54 8.38 -6.99
C VAL A 71 -3.31 9.56 -7.90
N GLN A 72 -2.10 10.08 -7.82
CA GLN A 72 -1.57 11.12 -8.71
C GLN A 72 -0.20 10.69 -9.21
N GLY A 73 0.28 11.34 -10.28
CA GLY A 73 1.63 11.17 -10.77
C GLY A 73 2.69 11.79 -9.87
N THR A 74 3.92 11.50 -10.18
CA THR A 74 5.11 12.02 -9.49
C THR A 74 5.68 13.27 -10.16
N GLY A 75 5.06 13.71 -11.25
CA GLY A 75 5.46 14.85 -12.07
C GLY A 75 5.80 14.42 -13.51
N GLY A 76 5.81 15.37 -14.44
CA GLY A 76 6.18 15.13 -15.83
C GLY A 76 5.32 14.08 -16.57
N ALA A 77 4.04 13.94 -16.22
CA ALA A 77 3.15 12.89 -16.72
C ALA A 77 3.65 11.46 -16.42
N CYS A 78 4.42 11.27 -15.33
CA CYS A 78 4.92 9.98 -14.88
C CYS A 78 4.20 9.51 -13.62
N PHE A 79 4.01 8.19 -13.51
CA PHE A 79 3.51 7.52 -12.30
C PHE A 79 4.64 6.90 -11.46
N THR A 80 5.76 6.55 -12.09
CA THR A 80 6.89 5.81 -11.52
C THR A 80 6.46 4.46 -10.91
N PRO A 81 5.91 3.54 -11.74
CA PRO A 81 5.25 2.32 -11.27
C PRO A 81 6.16 1.39 -10.47
N ASP A 82 7.43 1.31 -10.83
CA ASP A 82 8.41 0.39 -10.24
C ASP A 82 9.14 0.95 -9.02
N ARG A 83 8.93 2.22 -8.70
CA ARG A 83 9.51 2.82 -7.51
C ARG A 83 8.82 2.27 -6.25
N PRO A 84 9.56 1.99 -5.17
CA PRO A 84 8.94 1.66 -3.88
C PRO A 84 7.91 2.71 -3.45
N VAL A 85 6.74 2.26 -3.02
CA VAL A 85 5.75 3.15 -2.40
C VAL A 85 6.27 3.57 -1.02
N THR A 86 6.17 4.86 -0.71
CA THR A 86 6.50 5.35 0.64
C THR A 86 5.31 5.18 1.58
N ARG A 87 5.56 5.18 2.91
CA ARG A 87 4.50 5.18 3.92
C ARG A 87 3.55 6.37 3.73
N GLU A 88 4.10 7.52 3.43
CA GLU A 88 3.36 8.76 3.17
C GLU A 88 2.42 8.61 1.97
N GLU A 89 2.91 8.06 0.88
CA GLU A 89 2.10 7.80 -0.32
C GLU A 89 1.01 6.76 -0.05
N ALA A 90 1.35 5.67 0.64
CA ALA A 90 0.40 4.64 1.01
C ALA A 90 -0.74 5.21 1.88
N ALA A 91 -0.41 6.01 2.89
CA ALA A 91 -1.38 6.68 3.75
C ALA A 91 -2.32 7.60 2.96
N MET A 92 -1.75 8.40 2.05
CA MET A 92 -2.53 9.30 1.20
C MET A 92 -3.46 8.53 0.25
N PHE A 93 -3.01 7.46 -0.36
CA PHE A 93 -3.83 6.63 -1.24
C PHE A 93 -4.97 5.97 -0.47
N LEU A 94 -4.69 5.41 0.70
CA LEU A 94 -5.70 4.79 1.56
C LEU A 94 -6.75 5.80 2.05
N ARG A 95 -6.33 6.99 2.45
CA ARG A 95 -7.25 8.04 2.91
C ARG A 95 -8.18 8.51 1.78
N ARG A 96 -7.63 8.73 0.59
CA ARG A 96 -8.40 9.13 -0.58
C ARG A 96 -9.39 8.04 -1.01
N TYR A 97 -8.96 6.78 -0.96
CA TYR A 97 -9.85 5.66 -1.24
C TYR A 97 -10.97 5.53 -0.19
N ALA A 98 -10.65 5.69 1.09
CA ALA A 98 -11.65 5.72 2.15
C ALA A 98 -12.68 6.84 1.94
N ALA A 99 -12.24 8.04 1.56
CA ALA A 99 -13.11 9.16 1.23
C ALA A 99 -14.01 8.83 0.03
N HIS A 100 -13.47 8.18 -1.02
CA HIS A 100 -14.24 7.71 -2.18
C HIS A 100 -15.35 6.74 -1.75
N LEU A 101 -15.09 5.89 -0.76
CA LEU A 101 -16.08 4.96 -0.18
C LEU A 101 -17.07 5.64 0.78
N GLY A 102 -17.01 6.96 0.95
CA GLY A 102 -17.86 7.70 1.88
C GLY A 102 -17.53 7.45 3.36
N ARG A 103 -16.30 6.97 3.65
CA ARG A 103 -15.85 6.80 5.03
C ARG A 103 -15.40 8.12 5.62
N ASP A 104 -15.49 8.21 6.94
CA ASP A 104 -14.96 9.36 7.66
C ASP A 104 -13.43 9.38 7.56
N THR A 105 -12.91 10.48 7.03
CA THR A 105 -11.47 10.72 6.88
C THR A 105 -10.99 11.94 7.66
N PHE A 106 -11.82 12.45 8.58
CA PHE A 106 -11.40 13.50 9.49
C PHE A 106 -10.36 12.96 10.47
N LEU A 107 -9.46 13.85 10.88
CA LEU A 107 -8.51 13.52 11.93
C LEU A 107 -9.25 13.38 13.25
N PRO A 108 -9.11 12.25 13.96
CA PRO A 108 -9.67 12.12 15.30
C PRO A 108 -9.08 13.18 16.23
N GLY A 109 -9.89 13.79 17.05
CA GLY A 109 -9.41 14.68 18.11
C GLY A 109 -8.44 13.92 19.02
N GLY A 110 -7.21 14.40 19.15
CA GLY A 110 -6.15 13.71 19.89
C GLY A 110 -5.37 12.69 19.07
N ALA A 111 -5.29 12.86 17.75
CA ALA A 111 -4.38 12.10 16.91
C ALA A 111 -2.99 12.02 17.57
N ALA A 112 -2.49 10.78 17.71
CA ALA A 112 -1.28 10.51 18.48
C ALA A 112 -0.09 11.29 17.96
N ALA A 113 0.72 11.81 18.85
CA ALA A 113 2.01 12.36 18.50
C ALA A 113 2.85 11.29 17.84
N CYS A 114 3.38 11.59 16.69
CA CYS A 114 4.27 10.73 15.94
C CYS A 114 5.71 10.98 16.40
N ASN A 115 6.50 9.93 16.51
CA ASN A 115 7.89 10.04 16.96
C ASN A 115 8.81 10.61 15.87
N ASP A 116 8.39 10.52 14.61
CA ASP A 116 9.12 10.96 13.43
C ASP A 116 8.48 12.18 12.73
N PHE A 117 7.78 13.02 13.50
CA PHE A 117 7.04 14.16 12.98
C PHE A 117 7.91 15.11 12.14
N GLU A 118 9.16 15.30 12.49
CA GLU A 118 10.08 16.20 11.76
C GLU A 118 10.45 15.64 10.38
N ASP A 119 10.31 14.34 10.18
CA ASP A 119 10.63 13.64 8.93
C ASP A 119 9.42 13.50 7.99
N ILE A 120 8.23 13.93 8.44
CA ILE A 120 7.01 13.82 7.62
C ILE A 120 6.93 14.99 6.63
N SER A 121 6.69 14.65 5.37
CA SER A 121 6.42 15.65 4.35
C SER A 121 5.11 16.39 4.64
N PRO A 122 5.06 17.73 4.56
CA PRO A 122 3.84 18.48 4.87
C PRO A 122 2.60 18.08 4.07
N TRP A 123 2.78 17.56 2.87
CA TRP A 123 1.66 17.08 2.03
C TRP A 123 1.04 15.76 2.50
N ALA A 124 1.75 15.00 3.33
CA ALA A 124 1.33 13.66 3.81
C ALA A 124 0.91 13.64 5.27
N ASP A 125 1.19 14.69 6.02
CA ASP A 125 1.03 14.80 7.46
C ASP A 125 -0.36 14.31 7.92
N ASP A 126 -1.41 14.96 7.48
CA ASP A 126 -2.79 14.57 7.82
C ASP A 126 -3.13 13.13 7.46
N SER A 127 -2.60 12.62 6.35
CA SER A 127 -2.91 11.27 5.89
C SER A 127 -2.21 10.21 6.73
N LEU A 128 -0.98 10.46 7.17
CA LEU A 128 -0.26 9.57 8.07
C LEU A 128 -0.93 9.52 9.45
N TYR A 129 -1.29 10.65 10.03
CA TYR A 129 -2.03 10.70 11.29
C TYR A 129 -3.36 9.94 11.20
N TRP A 130 -4.11 10.16 10.13
CA TRP A 130 -5.37 9.46 9.91
C TRP A 130 -5.15 7.95 9.78
N ALA A 131 -4.24 7.50 8.94
CA ALA A 131 -3.99 6.08 8.68
C ALA A 131 -3.53 5.34 9.94
N THR A 132 -2.75 6.00 10.79
CA THR A 132 -2.32 5.46 12.08
C THR A 132 -3.46 5.42 13.08
N ALA A 133 -4.25 6.48 13.17
CA ALA A 133 -5.38 6.56 14.10
C ALA A 133 -6.46 5.50 13.82
N VAL A 134 -6.65 5.11 12.54
CA VAL A 134 -7.58 4.04 12.17
C VAL A 134 -6.92 2.66 12.11
N GLY A 135 -5.65 2.53 12.49
CA GLY A 135 -4.95 1.25 12.58
C GLY A 135 -4.52 0.64 11.24
N LEU A 136 -4.43 1.43 10.17
CA LEU A 136 -3.97 0.95 8.86
C LEU A 136 -2.44 0.97 8.73
N LEU A 137 -1.78 1.83 9.47
CA LEU A 137 -0.34 1.93 9.54
C LEU A 137 0.11 2.01 11.00
N GLU A 138 1.32 1.55 11.27
CA GLU A 138 1.99 1.70 12.56
C GLU A 138 3.09 2.75 12.46
N TRP A 139 3.33 3.47 13.56
CA TRP A 139 4.48 4.36 13.63
C TRP A 139 5.77 3.53 13.66
N SER A 140 6.81 4.02 13.03
CA SER A 140 8.16 3.47 13.23
C SER A 140 8.60 3.78 14.67
N GLU A 141 9.09 2.78 15.38
CA GLU A 141 9.71 2.95 16.70
C GLU A 141 11.08 3.61 16.61
#